data_728a1ee47f1d7aec7e12c1420b5d596a
#
_entry.id   728a1ee47f1d7aec7e12c1420b5d596a
#
_cell.length_a   1.000
_cell.length_b   1.000
_cell.length_c   1.000
_cell.angle_alpha   90.00
_cell.angle_beta   90.00
_cell.angle_gamma   90.00
#
_symmetry.space_group_name_H-M   'P 1'
#
loop_
_entity.id
_entity.type
_entity.pdbx_description
1 polymer ?
#
loop_
_entity_poly.entity_id
_entity_poly.type
_entity_poly.pdbx_seq_one_letter_code
_entity_poly.pdbx_strand_id
1 'polypeptide(L)'
;MIIGVPEKFELSQNFPNPFNPETKINFQIPTDGFVSLKVFDNSGKEVATLVNQSMTAGFHTTNFNASSLSSGVYFYRLETQGFVKVMKMALVK
;
A
#
# COMPACT_ATOMS: atom_id res chain seq x y z
N MET A 1 -18.08 -22.21 3.70
CA MET A 1 -17.73 -20.96 4.36
C MET A 1 -17.71 -19.82 3.36
N ILE A 2 -18.32 -18.74 3.72
CA ILE A 2 -18.34 -17.56 2.86
C ILE A 2 -17.22 -16.65 3.31
N ILE A 3 -16.37 -16.26 2.36
CA ILE A 3 -15.39 -15.23 2.62
C ILE A 3 -16.09 -13.90 2.39
N GLY A 4 -16.47 -13.27 3.48
CA GLY A 4 -17.14 -11.99 3.42
C GLY A 4 -16.17 -10.83 3.41
N VAL A 5 -16.65 -9.68 3.83
CA VAL A 5 -15.80 -8.51 3.99
C VAL A 5 -14.94 -8.68 5.25
N PRO A 6 -13.75 -8.11 5.25
CA PRO A 6 -12.91 -8.12 6.46
C PRO A 6 -13.58 -7.33 7.57
N GLU A 7 -13.23 -7.66 8.81
CA GLU A 7 -13.84 -7.03 9.98
C GLU A 7 -13.13 -5.75 10.40
N LYS A 8 -11.93 -5.51 9.88
CA LYS A 8 -11.14 -4.34 10.28
C LYS A 8 -10.29 -3.85 9.12
N PHE A 9 -9.84 -2.60 9.23
CA PHE A 9 -8.86 -2.05 8.31
C PHE A 9 -7.50 -2.66 8.60
N GLU A 10 -6.74 -2.96 7.54
CA GLU A 10 -5.40 -3.50 7.70
C GLU A 10 -4.54 -3.19 6.50
N LEU A 11 -3.26 -2.93 6.73
CA LEU A 11 -2.26 -2.75 5.70
C LEU A 11 -1.14 -3.74 6.00
N SER A 12 -0.83 -4.60 5.02
CA SER A 12 0.18 -5.65 5.19
C SER A 12 1.54 -5.19 4.71
N GLN A 13 2.58 -5.87 5.20
CA GLN A 13 3.93 -5.65 4.70
C GLN A 13 3.97 -6.06 3.23
N ASN A 14 4.61 -5.23 2.40
CA ASN A 14 4.77 -5.55 0.99
C ASN A 14 5.56 -6.84 0.82
N PHE A 15 5.30 -7.55 -0.28
CA PHE A 15 6.01 -8.79 -0.58
C PHE A 15 6.32 -8.86 -2.07
N PRO A 16 7.55 -9.15 -2.46
CA PRO A 16 8.73 -9.37 -1.61
C PRO A 16 9.24 -8.07 -0.97
N ASN A 17 9.98 -8.22 0.12
CA ASN A 17 10.64 -7.11 0.82
C ASN A 17 11.92 -7.64 1.47
N PRO A 18 13.13 -7.24 1.05
CA PRO A 18 13.38 -6.22 0.00
C PRO A 18 12.86 -6.63 -1.37
N PHE A 19 12.67 -5.65 -2.25
CA PHE A 19 12.11 -5.91 -3.58
C PHE A 19 12.97 -5.31 -4.69
N ASN A 20 12.82 -5.84 -5.92
CA ASN A 20 13.61 -5.42 -7.07
C ASN A 20 12.93 -5.80 -8.37
N PRO A 21 12.37 -4.87 -9.13
CA PRO A 21 11.89 -3.56 -8.70
C PRO A 21 10.40 -3.58 -8.37
N GLU A 22 9.78 -4.76 -8.33
CA GLU A 22 8.33 -4.88 -8.15
C GLU A 22 7.98 -5.56 -6.85
N THR A 23 6.88 -5.12 -6.27
CA THR A 23 6.36 -5.70 -5.05
C THR A 23 4.84 -5.58 -5.06
N LYS A 24 4.19 -6.34 -4.19
CA LYS A 24 2.75 -6.28 -4.01
C LYS A 24 2.43 -5.79 -2.61
N ILE A 25 1.39 -4.99 -2.52
CA ILE A 25 0.92 -4.46 -1.25
C ILE A 25 -0.54 -4.89 -1.09
N ASN A 26 -0.83 -5.59 0.00
CA ASN A 26 -2.17 -6.04 0.31
C ASN A 26 -2.77 -5.16 1.39
N PHE A 27 -4.03 -4.83 1.25
CA PHE A 27 -4.75 -4.11 2.29
C PHE A 27 -6.21 -4.56 2.28
N GLN A 28 -6.91 -4.24 3.36
CA GLN A 28 -8.32 -4.61 3.48
C GLN A 28 -9.10 -3.49 4.12
N ILE A 29 -10.34 -3.35 3.68
CA ILE A 29 -11.26 -2.35 4.21
C ILE A 29 -12.60 -3.02 4.54
N PRO A 30 -13.15 -2.76 5.73
CA PRO A 30 -14.43 -3.39 6.13
C PRO A 30 -15.66 -2.71 5.54
N THR A 31 -15.52 -1.48 5.06
CA THR A 31 -16.64 -0.71 4.50
C THR A 31 -16.21 -0.01 3.22
N ASP A 32 -17.17 0.22 2.34
CA ASP A 32 -16.90 0.99 1.11
C ASP A 32 -16.44 2.40 1.46
N GLY A 33 -15.49 2.92 0.71
CA GLY A 33 -15.04 4.27 0.94
C GLY A 33 -13.85 4.66 0.08
N PHE A 34 -13.46 5.92 0.20
CA PHE A 34 -12.33 6.44 -0.56
C PHE A 34 -11.02 5.92 0.03
N VAL A 35 -10.12 5.47 -0.83
CA VAL A 35 -8.84 4.92 -0.43
C VAL A 35 -7.70 5.69 -1.08
N SER A 36 -6.71 6.05 -0.28
CA SER A 36 -5.48 6.68 -0.74
C SER A 36 -4.31 5.81 -0.29
N LEU A 37 -3.51 5.35 -1.25
CA LEU A 37 -2.29 4.58 -0.96
C LEU A 37 -1.15 5.24 -1.72
N LYS A 38 -0.21 5.83 -0.99
CA LYS A 38 0.88 6.63 -1.56
C LYS A 38 2.23 6.14 -1.07
N VAL A 39 3.24 6.35 -1.90
CA VAL A 39 4.62 6.00 -1.58
C VAL A 39 5.44 7.26 -1.41
N PHE A 40 6.28 7.27 -0.38
CA PHE A 40 7.14 8.40 -0.03
C PHE A 40 8.58 7.93 0.05
N ASP A 41 9.51 8.82 -0.30
CA ASP A 41 10.93 8.52 -0.12
C ASP A 41 11.34 8.79 1.33
N ASN A 42 12.63 8.57 1.62
CA ASN A 42 13.16 8.70 2.97
C ASN A 42 13.12 10.14 3.50
N SER A 43 12.94 11.13 2.63
CA SER A 43 12.80 12.52 3.05
C SER A 43 11.35 12.92 3.28
N GLY A 44 10.40 12.02 3.02
CA GLY A 44 8.99 12.29 3.17
C GLY A 44 8.33 12.84 1.90
N LYS A 45 9.06 12.85 0.79
CA LYS A 45 8.52 13.34 -0.47
C LYS A 45 7.67 12.25 -1.14
N GLU A 46 6.49 12.60 -1.60
CA GLU A 46 5.64 11.65 -2.32
C GLU A 46 6.27 11.34 -3.67
N VAL A 47 6.47 10.06 -3.96
CA VAL A 47 7.10 9.61 -5.21
C VAL A 47 6.14 8.78 -6.06
N ALA A 48 5.03 8.31 -5.52
CA ALA A 48 4.04 7.58 -6.30
C ALA A 48 2.69 7.58 -5.59
N THR A 49 1.62 7.53 -6.40
CA THR A 49 0.26 7.33 -5.90
C THR A 49 -0.22 6.01 -6.49
N LEU A 50 -0.48 5.02 -5.65
CA LEU A 50 -0.87 3.69 -6.12
C LEU A 50 -2.37 3.52 -6.19
N VAL A 51 -3.10 4.10 -5.24
CA VAL A 51 -4.56 4.07 -5.19
C VAL A 51 -5.04 5.45 -4.78
N ASN A 52 -6.07 5.94 -5.47
CA ASN A 52 -6.65 7.25 -5.15
C ASN A 52 -8.07 7.26 -5.72
N GLN A 53 -8.94 6.44 -5.11
CA GLN A 53 -10.30 6.27 -5.62
C GLN A 53 -11.18 5.61 -4.57
N SER A 54 -12.49 5.64 -4.81
CA SER A 54 -13.44 4.90 -3.99
C SER A 54 -13.32 3.41 -4.31
N MET A 55 -13.34 2.59 -3.28
CA MET A 55 -13.24 1.14 -3.41
C MET A 55 -14.31 0.47 -2.57
N THR A 56 -14.69 -0.74 -2.98
CA THR A 56 -15.66 -1.53 -2.23
C THR A 56 -14.97 -2.23 -1.07
N ALA A 57 -15.74 -2.51 -0.03
CA ALA A 57 -15.26 -3.31 1.09
C ALA A 57 -14.72 -4.64 0.58
N GLY A 58 -13.60 -5.07 1.14
CA GLY A 58 -12.98 -6.32 0.72
C GLY A 58 -11.47 -6.34 0.90
N PHE A 59 -10.87 -7.37 0.31
CA PHE A 59 -9.43 -7.57 0.30
C PHE A 59 -8.89 -7.08 -1.03
N HIS A 60 -7.86 -6.26 -1.00
CA HIS A 60 -7.30 -5.63 -2.20
C HIS A 60 -5.80 -5.85 -2.29
N THR A 61 -5.32 -5.95 -3.53
CA THR A 61 -3.89 -6.06 -3.81
C THR A 61 -3.53 -5.01 -4.86
N THR A 62 -2.45 -4.31 -4.64
CA THR A 62 -1.92 -3.39 -5.64
C THR A 62 -0.45 -3.72 -5.92
N ASN A 63 -0.05 -3.55 -7.16
CA ASN A 63 1.33 -3.78 -7.57
C ASN A 63 2.07 -2.45 -7.61
N PHE A 64 3.34 -2.48 -7.23
CA PHE A 64 4.19 -1.31 -7.30
C PHE A 64 5.46 -1.65 -8.06
N ASN A 65 5.73 -0.90 -9.13
CA ASN A 65 6.95 -1.03 -9.92
C ASN A 65 7.79 0.22 -9.67
N ALA A 66 8.93 0.03 -9.02
CA ALA A 66 9.83 1.11 -8.64
C ALA A 66 11.04 1.21 -9.56
N SER A 67 10.91 0.79 -10.82
CA SER A 67 12.05 0.78 -11.75
C SER A 67 12.64 2.17 -11.98
N SER A 68 11.87 3.22 -11.80
CA SER A 68 12.35 4.60 -11.97
C SER A 68 12.95 5.19 -10.69
N LEU A 69 12.92 4.46 -9.59
CA LEU A 69 13.42 4.95 -8.30
C LEU A 69 14.80 4.38 -8.00
N SER A 70 15.54 5.08 -7.15
CA SER A 70 16.86 4.62 -6.69
C SER A 70 16.70 3.61 -5.57
N SER A 71 17.67 2.73 -5.41
CA SER A 71 17.72 1.82 -4.26
C SER A 71 17.66 2.63 -2.97
N GLY A 72 16.94 2.14 -1.99
CA GLY A 72 16.81 2.81 -0.72
C GLY A 72 15.56 2.42 0.03
N VAL A 73 15.31 3.15 1.10
CA VAL A 73 14.17 2.94 1.97
C VAL A 73 13.03 3.84 1.53
N TYR A 74 11.84 3.27 1.45
CA TYR A 74 10.62 3.99 1.09
C TYR A 74 9.54 3.66 2.10
N PHE A 75 8.53 4.53 2.19
CA PHE A 75 7.38 4.32 3.07
C PHE A 75 6.13 4.34 2.23
N TYR A 76 5.15 3.54 2.61
CA TYR A 76 3.84 3.63 1.96
C TYR A 76 2.78 3.82 3.03
N ARG A 77 1.81 4.68 2.70
CA ARG A 77 0.76 5.08 3.64
C ARG A 77 -0.61 4.79 3.05
N LEU A 78 -1.40 4.03 3.80
CA LEU A 78 -2.80 3.80 3.49
C LEU A 78 -3.63 4.75 4.34
N GLU A 79 -4.50 5.50 3.69
CA GLU A 79 -5.41 6.40 4.38
C GLU A 79 -6.81 6.18 3.83
N THR A 80 -7.75 5.86 4.69
CA THR A 80 -9.13 5.61 4.31
C THR A 80 -10.03 5.72 5.53
N GLN A 81 -11.09 6.53 5.44
CA GLN A 81 -12.15 6.58 6.44
C GLN A 81 -11.63 6.75 7.88
N GLY A 82 -10.62 7.61 8.04
CA GLY A 82 -10.05 7.86 9.36
C GLY A 82 -8.96 6.89 9.79
N PHE A 83 -8.78 5.79 9.06
CA PHE A 83 -7.70 4.85 9.31
C PHE A 83 -6.45 5.31 8.56
N VAL A 84 -5.31 5.37 9.26
CA VAL A 84 -4.02 5.73 8.64
C VAL A 84 -2.97 4.75 9.15
N LYS A 85 -2.24 4.14 8.23
CA LYS A 85 -1.12 3.27 8.60
C LYS A 85 0.02 3.47 7.61
N VAL A 86 1.24 3.51 8.14
CA VAL A 86 2.46 3.67 7.35
C VAL A 86 3.34 2.46 7.57
N MET A 87 3.90 1.95 6.48
CA MET A 87 4.84 0.84 6.55
C MET A 87 6.09 1.16 5.75
N LYS A 88 7.18 0.50 6.08
CA LYS A 88 8.48 0.71 5.47
C LYS A 88 8.81 -0.44 4.53
N MET A 89 9.47 -0.13 3.41
CA MET A 89 9.93 -1.13 2.46
C MET A 89 11.32 -0.76 1.94
N ALA A 90 12.04 -1.76 1.45
CA ALA A 90 13.41 -1.56 0.95
C ALA A 90 13.49 -1.97 -0.52
N LEU A 91 13.93 -1.04 -1.36
CA LEU A 91 14.18 -1.29 -2.78
C LEU A 91 15.66 -1.56 -2.97
N VAL A 92 15.97 -2.72 -3.54
CA VAL A 92 17.35 -3.14 -3.81
C VAL A 92 17.46 -3.42 -5.30
N LYS A 93 18.30 -2.69 -5.99
CA LYS A 93 18.52 -2.88 -7.41
C LYS A 93 19.86 -3.50 -7.68
#